data_2966667e99f1e1b9ed45f8718e0a75fe
#
_entry.id   2966667e99f1e1b9ed45f8718e0a75fe
#
_cell.length_a   1.000
_cell.length_b   1.000
_cell.length_c   1.000
_cell.angle_alpha   90.00
_cell.angle_beta   90.00
_cell.angle_gamma   90.00
#
_symmetry.space_group_name_H-M   'P 1'
#
loop_
_entity.id
_entity.type
_entity.pdbx_description
1 polymer ?
#
loop_
_entity_poly.entity_id
_entity_poly.type
_entity_poly.pdbx_seq_one_letter_code
_entity_poly.pdbx_strand_id
1 'polypeptide(L)'
;MMRLVRRLGLSIAVTIAAVGGVVGLGLRVRPKPFPAYAVPAPPLDTVEIPAGLPEAAERFARASMGEQAPVIHSAVVSGRGWIRLGGVKFPARWRFVYQAGEGYRHYIEATLFGQPVMKVNEYYLDGHGRMELPFGVVEGEEKVDLAANLGLWAETVWMPAVWLTDPRVRWEAVDESTARLVVPFGAVTRDTPEAFTVEFDPDTGLLERMVTLRYRDTEGERKGWINEVQAWMEAGGMLIPSRVTVTWEDQGEPWFSLEVEEAVYNVDVDKYIRAKGI
;
A
#
# COMPACT_ATOMS: atom_id res chain seq x y z
N MET A 1 -29.74 -36.68 -34.04
CA MET A 1 -29.53 -36.16 -32.69
C MET A 1 -28.05 -35.93 -32.36
N MET A 2 -27.17 -36.94 -32.49
CA MET A 2 -25.72 -36.85 -32.14
C MET A 2 -24.93 -35.75 -32.88
N ARG A 3 -25.17 -35.51 -34.18
CA ARG A 3 -24.49 -34.46 -34.97
C ARG A 3 -24.89 -33.03 -34.54
N LEU A 4 -26.14 -32.84 -34.11
CA LEU A 4 -26.63 -31.54 -33.63
C LEU A 4 -26.00 -31.17 -32.27
N VAL A 5 -25.95 -32.15 -31.34
CA VAL A 5 -25.30 -31.96 -30.01
C VAL A 5 -23.82 -31.66 -30.16
N ARG A 6 -23.11 -32.34 -31.10
CA ARG A 6 -21.68 -32.09 -31.36
C ARG A 6 -21.42 -30.69 -31.94
N ARG A 7 -22.30 -30.22 -32.86
CA ARG A 7 -22.20 -28.85 -33.41
C ARG A 7 -22.49 -27.78 -32.34
N LEU A 8 -23.51 -28.00 -31.49
CA LEU A 8 -23.83 -27.10 -30.40
C LEU A 8 -22.68 -27.03 -29.40
N GLY A 9 -22.10 -28.16 -28.99
CA GLY A 9 -20.93 -28.20 -28.11
C GLY A 9 -19.71 -27.48 -28.69
N LEU A 10 -19.42 -27.65 -29.98
CA LEU A 10 -18.35 -26.97 -30.68
C LEU A 10 -18.57 -25.43 -30.70
N SER A 11 -19.81 -25.00 -31.02
CA SER A 11 -20.13 -23.56 -31.01
C SER A 11 -19.98 -22.93 -29.63
N ILE A 12 -20.43 -23.60 -28.57
CA ILE A 12 -20.25 -23.12 -27.19
C ILE A 12 -18.76 -23.04 -26.84
N ALA A 13 -17.96 -24.06 -27.18
CA ALA A 13 -16.52 -24.04 -26.88
C ALA A 13 -15.80 -22.91 -27.63
N VAL A 14 -16.12 -22.66 -28.88
CA VAL A 14 -15.57 -21.55 -29.70
C VAL A 14 -15.97 -20.20 -29.09
N THR A 15 -17.21 -20.04 -28.65
CA THR A 15 -17.68 -18.80 -28.01
C THR A 15 -16.94 -18.54 -26.69
N ILE A 16 -16.80 -19.56 -25.85
CA ILE A 16 -16.06 -19.43 -24.58
C ILE A 16 -14.59 -19.06 -24.85
N ALA A 17 -13.94 -19.71 -25.82
CA ALA A 17 -12.56 -19.41 -26.18
C ALA A 17 -12.41 -17.98 -26.73
N ALA A 18 -13.34 -17.51 -27.54
CA ALA A 18 -13.35 -16.15 -28.07
C ALA A 18 -13.55 -15.12 -26.96
N VAL A 19 -14.52 -15.32 -26.07
CA VAL A 19 -14.76 -14.45 -24.91
C VAL A 19 -13.54 -14.43 -23.99
N GLY A 20 -12.97 -15.61 -23.66
CA GLY A 20 -11.75 -15.71 -22.88
C GLY A 20 -10.56 -14.98 -23.50
N GLY A 21 -10.41 -15.06 -24.83
CA GLY A 21 -9.40 -14.33 -25.59
C GLY A 21 -9.58 -12.82 -25.50
N VAL A 22 -10.81 -12.33 -25.67
CA VAL A 22 -11.15 -10.90 -25.56
C VAL A 22 -10.88 -10.38 -24.16
N VAL A 23 -11.33 -11.10 -23.12
CA VAL A 23 -11.04 -10.73 -21.71
C VAL A 23 -9.54 -10.73 -21.46
N GLY A 24 -8.81 -11.76 -21.93
CA GLY A 24 -7.35 -11.83 -21.80
C GLY A 24 -6.62 -10.65 -22.46
N LEU A 25 -7.12 -10.17 -23.61
CA LEU A 25 -6.62 -8.93 -24.23
C LEU A 25 -6.94 -7.71 -23.36
N GLY A 26 -8.14 -7.62 -22.82
CA GLY A 26 -8.56 -6.52 -21.95
C GLY A 26 -7.72 -6.40 -20.68
N LEU A 27 -7.32 -7.55 -20.10
CA LEU A 27 -6.44 -7.62 -18.94
C LEU A 27 -4.97 -7.20 -19.22
N ARG A 28 -4.57 -7.07 -20.49
CA ARG A 28 -3.24 -6.56 -20.86
C ARG A 28 -3.21 -5.05 -21.07
N VAL A 29 -4.38 -4.42 -21.14
CA VAL A 29 -4.47 -2.97 -21.34
C VAL A 29 -4.25 -2.25 -20.02
N ARG A 30 -3.11 -1.56 -19.92
CA ARG A 30 -2.79 -0.74 -18.74
C ARG A 30 -3.72 0.49 -18.69
N PRO A 31 -4.37 0.82 -17.55
CA PRO A 31 -5.20 2.00 -17.44
C PRO A 31 -4.39 3.29 -17.62
N LYS A 32 -5.04 4.37 -18.01
CA LYS A 32 -4.42 5.71 -17.91
C LYS A 32 -4.22 6.05 -16.43
N PRO A 33 -3.11 6.73 -16.06
CA PRO A 33 -2.94 7.19 -14.69
C PRO A 33 -4.06 8.14 -14.29
N PHE A 34 -4.24 8.35 -12.99
CA PHE A 34 -5.04 9.49 -12.53
C PHE A 34 -4.34 10.80 -12.96
N PRO A 35 -5.09 11.89 -13.15
CA PRO A 35 -4.48 13.20 -13.36
C PRO A 35 -3.52 13.54 -12.21
N ALA A 36 -2.43 14.22 -12.51
CA ALA A 36 -1.49 14.68 -11.50
C ALA A 36 -2.22 15.50 -10.41
N TYR A 37 -1.70 15.45 -9.19
CA TYR A 37 -2.24 16.24 -8.11
C TYR A 37 -1.98 17.73 -8.39
N ALA A 38 -3.06 18.52 -8.49
CA ALA A 38 -3.02 19.86 -9.08
C ALA A 38 -2.44 20.96 -8.17
N VAL A 39 -2.13 20.63 -6.91
CA VAL A 39 -1.61 21.61 -5.94
C VAL A 39 -0.10 21.56 -5.95
N PRO A 40 0.62 22.68 -6.13
CA PRO A 40 2.07 22.71 -6.01
C PRO A 40 2.49 22.26 -4.61
N ALA A 41 3.45 21.34 -4.53
CA ALA A 41 4.03 20.94 -3.26
C ALA A 41 4.88 22.09 -2.70
N PRO A 42 4.73 22.46 -1.41
CA PRO A 42 5.61 23.43 -0.77
C PRO A 42 7.02 22.87 -0.61
N PRO A 43 8.04 23.71 -0.39
CA PRO A 43 9.34 23.26 0.12
C PRO A 43 9.15 22.49 1.43
N LEU A 44 9.93 21.44 1.63
CA LEU A 44 9.88 20.65 2.85
C LEU A 44 10.89 21.21 3.86
N ASP A 45 10.44 21.46 5.07
CA ASP A 45 11.33 21.69 6.21
C ASP A 45 12.05 20.38 6.54
N THR A 46 13.26 20.47 7.12
CA THR A 46 14.05 19.30 7.48
C THR A 46 14.49 19.37 8.93
N VAL A 47 14.71 18.21 9.53
CA VAL A 47 15.27 18.04 10.87
C VAL A 47 16.44 17.07 10.82
N GLU A 48 17.32 17.13 11.81
CA GLU A 48 18.39 16.14 11.93
C GLU A 48 17.81 14.74 12.19
N ILE A 49 18.48 13.71 11.66
CA ILE A 49 18.14 12.33 11.96
C ILE A 49 18.34 12.09 13.46
N PRO A 50 17.34 11.55 14.19
CA PRO A 50 17.44 11.29 15.62
C PRO A 50 18.63 10.39 15.96
N ALA A 51 19.36 10.74 17.00
CA ALA A 51 20.42 9.89 17.54
C ALA A 51 19.84 8.68 18.30
N GLY A 52 20.60 7.59 18.34
CA GLY A 52 20.24 6.39 19.10
C GLY A 52 19.31 5.42 18.40
N LEU A 53 19.13 5.55 17.09
CA LEU A 53 18.48 4.53 16.26
C LEU A 53 19.32 3.25 16.30
N PRO A 54 18.68 2.05 16.17
CA PRO A 54 19.39 0.82 15.83
C PRO A 54 20.22 1.00 14.54
N GLU A 55 21.39 0.37 14.48
CA GLU A 55 22.33 0.54 13.36
C GLU A 55 21.69 0.33 12.00
N ALA A 56 20.88 -0.73 11.84
CA ALA A 56 20.17 -0.99 10.59
C ALA A 56 19.19 0.13 10.21
N ALA A 57 18.44 0.67 11.16
CA ALA A 57 17.51 1.77 10.95
C ALA A 57 18.24 3.09 10.66
N GLU A 58 19.39 3.34 11.31
CA GLU A 58 20.22 4.53 11.05
C GLU A 58 20.82 4.48 9.65
N ARG A 59 21.34 3.33 9.20
CA ARG A 59 21.84 3.14 7.84
C ARG A 59 20.75 3.39 6.80
N PHE A 60 19.55 2.84 7.04
CA PHE A 60 18.40 3.10 6.17
C PHE A 60 18.05 4.59 6.11
N ALA A 61 17.96 5.26 7.27
CA ALA A 61 17.66 6.68 7.32
C ALA A 61 18.64 7.50 6.49
N ARG A 62 19.94 7.23 6.64
CA ARG A 62 21.00 7.92 5.88
C ARG A 62 20.97 7.57 4.40
N ALA A 63 20.77 6.30 4.05
CA ALA A 63 20.68 5.85 2.66
C ALA A 63 19.47 6.46 1.93
N SER A 64 18.34 6.60 2.64
CA SER A 64 17.09 7.12 2.07
C SER A 64 17.02 8.65 2.06
N MET A 65 17.58 9.36 3.05
CA MET A 65 17.34 10.79 3.28
C MET A 65 18.62 11.61 3.47
N GLY A 66 19.80 10.99 3.52
CA GLY A 66 21.06 11.67 3.82
C GLY A 66 21.17 12.06 5.29
N GLU A 67 21.59 13.29 5.58
CA GLU A 67 21.83 13.76 6.96
C GLU A 67 20.61 14.38 7.63
N GLN A 68 19.56 14.69 6.86
CA GLN A 68 18.36 15.35 7.36
C GLN A 68 17.09 14.68 6.85
N ALA A 69 16.14 14.50 7.76
CA ALA A 69 14.83 13.94 7.44
C ALA A 69 13.83 15.07 7.13
N PRO A 70 13.08 15.00 6.01
CA PRO A 70 11.99 15.94 5.76
C PRO A 70 10.88 15.81 6.80
N VAL A 71 10.28 16.93 7.18
CA VAL A 71 9.08 16.96 8.04
C VAL A 71 7.85 16.78 7.16
N ILE A 72 7.19 15.63 7.26
CA ILE A 72 6.05 15.27 6.45
C ILE A 72 4.77 15.27 7.30
N HIS A 73 3.77 16.07 6.89
CA HIS A 73 2.46 16.15 7.53
C HIS A 73 1.35 15.50 6.70
N SER A 74 1.52 15.50 5.40
CA SER A 74 0.58 14.87 4.48
C SER A 74 1.28 14.36 3.23
N ALA A 75 0.66 13.41 2.55
CA ALA A 75 1.14 12.93 1.26
C ALA A 75 -0.03 12.53 0.35
N VAL A 76 0.19 12.71 -0.96
CA VAL A 76 -0.62 12.07 -1.99
C VAL A 76 0.31 11.24 -2.85
N VAL A 77 0.08 9.94 -2.87
CA VAL A 77 0.84 8.99 -3.67
C VAL A 77 -0.09 8.33 -4.67
N SER A 78 0.28 8.34 -5.93
CA SER A 78 -0.53 7.74 -6.98
C SER A 78 0.31 6.97 -7.98
N GLY A 79 -0.35 5.99 -8.60
CA GLY A 79 0.33 5.13 -9.55
C GLY A 79 -0.58 4.07 -10.15
N ARG A 80 0.08 3.06 -10.71
CA ARG A 80 -0.58 1.92 -11.35
C ARG A 80 0.06 0.62 -10.88
N GLY A 81 -0.48 -0.47 -11.32
CA GLY A 81 0.00 -1.81 -10.99
C GLY A 81 -1.02 -2.85 -11.35
N TRP A 82 -1.18 -3.84 -10.52
CA TRP A 82 -2.22 -4.85 -10.67
C TRP A 82 -2.72 -5.34 -9.31
N ILE A 83 -3.96 -5.77 -9.28
CA ILE A 83 -4.59 -6.39 -8.10
C ILE A 83 -5.16 -7.75 -8.51
N ARG A 84 -5.03 -8.75 -7.64
CA ARG A 84 -5.58 -10.09 -7.85
C ARG A 84 -6.94 -10.22 -7.20
N LEU A 85 -7.93 -10.57 -7.98
CA LEU A 85 -9.31 -10.75 -7.58
C LEU A 85 -9.81 -12.10 -8.08
N GLY A 86 -10.21 -12.99 -7.17
CA GLY A 86 -10.67 -14.34 -7.55
C GLY A 86 -9.67 -15.13 -8.39
N GLY A 87 -8.36 -14.98 -8.11
CA GLY A 87 -7.28 -15.64 -8.84
C GLY A 87 -6.85 -14.96 -10.15
N VAL A 88 -7.57 -13.92 -10.61
CA VAL A 88 -7.26 -13.19 -11.85
C VAL A 88 -6.54 -11.88 -11.51
N LYS A 89 -5.44 -11.59 -12.21
CA LYS A 89 -4.71 -10.31 -12.10
C LYS A 89 -5.37 -9.27 -13.01
N PHE A 90 -5.91 -8.22 -12.41
CA PHE A 90 -6.45 -7.06 -13.09
C PHE A 90 -5.44 -5.92 -13.09
N PRO A 91 -5.17 -5.25 -14.22
CA PRO A 91 -4.49 -3.97 -14.20
C PRO A 91 -5.25 -2.99 -13.29
N ALA A 92 -4.50 -2.22 -12.52
CA ALA A 92 -5.09 -1.29 -11.57
C ALA A 92 -4.43 0.09 -11.68
N ARG A 93 -5.17 1.11 -11.28
CA ARG A 93 -4.65 2.44 -10.93
C ARG A 93 -5.14 2.79 -9.54
N TRP A 94 -4.35 3.58 -8.82
CA TRP A 94 -4.62 3.88 -7.44
C TRP A 94 -4.14 5.28 -7.05
N ARG A 95 -4.79 5.88 -6.06
CA ARG A 95 -4.38 7.10 -5.38
C ARG A 95 -4.65 6.95 -3.91
N PHE A 96 -3.62 7.17 -3.12
CA PHE A 96 -3.62 7.11 -1.69
C PHE A 96 -3.31 8.49 -1.14
N VAL A 97 -4.08 8.91 -0.15
CA VAL A 97 -3.99 10.22 0.47
C VAL A 97 -3.79 10.02 1.96
N TYR A 98 -2.81 10.71 2.54
CA TYR A 98 -2.41 10.53 3.93
C TYR A 98 -2.41 11.85 4.71
N GLN A 99 -2.90 11.79 5.94
CA GLN A 99 -2.43 12.60 7.04
C GLN A 99 -1.39 11.75 7.77
N ALA A 100 -0.12 12.17 7.74
CA ALA A 100 1.01 11.33 8.14
C ALA A 100 0.89 10.86 9.59
N GLY A 101 0.94 9.54 9.79
CA GLY A 101 0.79 8.92 11.11
C GLY A 101 -0.60 9.01 11.76
N GLU A 102 -1.60 9.58 11.09
CA GLU A 102 -2.95 9.79 11.63
C GLU A 102 -4.05 9.07 10.86
N GLY A 103 -3.96 9.09 9.53
CA GLY A 103 -4.99 8.46 8.72
C GLY A 103 -4.72 8.47 7.24
N TYR A 104 -5.54 7.75 6.50
CA TYR A 104 -5.47 7.66 5.05
C TYR A 104 -6.82 7.50 4.39
N ARG A 105 -6.82 7.75 3.08
CA ARG A 105 -7.86 7.30 2.16
C ARG A 105 -7.23 6.68 0.94
N HIS A 106 -7.65 5.46 0.64
CA HIS A 106 -7.30 4.74 -0.57
C HIS A 106 -8.41 4.76 -1.59
N TYR A 107 -8.03 4.98 -2.84
CA TYR A 107 -8.90 4.84 -3.98
C TYR A 107 -8.22 3.97 -5.03
N ILE A 108 -8.83 2.81 -5.31
CA ILE A 108 -8.27 1.82 -6.23
C ILE A 108 -9.32 1.48 -7.29
N GLU A 109 -8.91 1.43 -8.54
CA GLU A 109 -9.71 0.95 -9.65
C GLU A 109 -9.02 -0.25 -10.31
N ALA A 110 -9.64 -1.43 -10.23
CA ALA A 110 -9.28 -2.55 -11.09
C ALA A 110 -9.93 -2.34 -12.46
N THR A 111 -9.19 -2.62 -13.53
CA THR A 111 -9.61 -2.24 -14.88
C THR A 111 -9.62 -3.42 -15.85
N LEU A 112 -10.51 -3.33 -16.86
CA LEU A 112 -10.54 -4.17 -18.02
C LEU A 112 -10.60 -3.26 -19.26
N PHE A 113 -9.74 -3.48 -20.25
CA PHE A 113 -9.55 -2.54 -21.37
C PHE A 113 -9.24 -1.11 -20.92
N GLY A 114 -8.56 -0.94 -19.78
CA GLY A 114 -8.26 0.35 -19.18
C GLY A 114 -9.47 1.08 -18.58
N GLN A 115 -10.65 0.46 -18.56
CA GLN A 115 -11.87 1.00 -17.94
C GLN A 115 -12.12 0.38 -16.58
N PRO A 116 -12.53 1.13 -15.56
CA PRO A 116 -12.78 0.59 -14.23
C PRO A 116 -13.95 -0.40 -14.24
N VAL A 117 -13.68 -1.61 -13.73
CA VAL A 117 -14.68 -2.67 -13.53
C VAL A 117 -14.96 -2.92 -12.05
N MET A 118 -14.04 -2.52 -11.19
CA MET A 118 -14.22 -2.54 -9.74
C MET A 118 -13.55 -1.32 -9.13
N LYS A 119 -14.20 -0.74 -8.12
CA LYS A 119 -13.68 0.38 -7.33
C LYS A 119 -13.65 0.00 -5.87
N VAL A 120 -12.55 0.33 -5.20
CA VAL A 120 -12.38 0.20 -3.75
C VAL A 120 -12.17 1.60 -3.20
N ASN A 121 -12.86 1.91 -2.13
CA ASN A 121 -12.68 3.13 -1.36
C ASN A 121 -12.50 2.73 0.10
N GLU A 122 -11.27 2.76 0.56
CA GLU A 122 -10.89 2.41 1.92
C GLU A 122 -10.39 3.64 2.65
N TYR A 123 -10.65 3.74 3.94
CA TYR A 123 -10.04 4.76 4.77
C TYR A 123 -9.77 4.26 6.20
N TYR A 124 -8.84 4.92 6.84
CA TYR A 124 -8.59 4.89 8.27
C TYR A 124 -8.56 6.32 8.77
N LEU A 125 -9.59 6.75 9.50
CA LEU A 125 -9.75 8.11 9.99
C LEU A 125 -10.22 8.08 11.44
N ASP A 126 -9.66 8.94 12.27
CA ASP A 126 -10.04 9.09 13.67
C ASP A 126 -9.98 7.75 14.47
N GLY A 127 -9.06 6.85 14.07
CA GLY A 127 -8.89 5.52 14.67
C GLY A 127 -9.83 4.43 14.12
N HIS A 128 -10.66 4.73 13.13
CA HIS A 128 -11.63 3.82 12.56
C HIS A 128 -11.36 3.48 11.10
N GLY A 129 -11.30 2.17 10.83
CA GLY A 129 -11.16 1.62 9.48
C GLY A 129 -12.51 1.39 8.81
N ARG A 130 -12.58 1.66 7.51
CA ARG A 130 -13.75 1.37 6.67
C ARG A 130 -13.31 1.01 5.26
N MET A 131 -13.83 -0.06 4.73
CA MET A 131 -13.62 -0.49 3.36
C MET A 131 -14.96 -0.58 2.63
N GLU A 132 -15.12 0.21 1.57
CA GLU A 132 -16.26 0.13 0.66
C GLU A 132 -15.87 -0.69 -0.57
N LEU A 133 -16.49 -1.84 -0.71
CA LEU A 133 -16.37 -2.76 -1.84
C LEU A 133 -17.66 -2.74 -2.67
N PRO A 134 -17.64 -3.14 -3.95
CA PRO A 134 -18.86 -3.17 -4.78
C PRO A 134 -20.00 -4.05 -4.23
N PHE A 135 -19.67 -4.97 -3.33
CA PHE A 135 -20.61 -5.94 -2.74
C PHE A 135 -20.84 -5.76 -1.24
N GLY A 136 -20.35 -4.69 -0.64
CA GLY A 136 -20.60 -4.38 0.77
C GLY A 136 -19.59 -3.43 1.39
N VAL A 137 -19.90 -3.06 2.62
CA VAL A 137 -19.07 -2.21 3.47
C VAL A 137 -18.63 -3.04 4.68
N VAL A 138 -17.36 -2.92 5.04
CA VAL A 138 -16.77 -3.52 6.23
C VAL A 138 -16.29 -2.39 7.14
N GLU A 139 -16.87 -2.28 8.34
CA GLU A 139 -16.56 -1.25 9.34
C GLU A 139 -17.04 -1.65 10.74
N GLY A 140 -16.62 -0.90 11.75
CA GLY A 140 -17.16 -1.00 13.11
C GLY A 140 -16.63 -2.17 13.93
N GLU A 141 -15.56 -2.81 13.50
CA GLU A 141 -14.91 -3.91 14.22
C GLU A 141 -13.44 -3.57 14.53
N GLU A 142 -13.00 -3.88 15.73
CA GLU A 142 -11.63 -3.66 16.18
C GLU A 142 -10.57 -4.30 15.27
N LYS A 143 -10.87 -5.47 14.70
CA LYS A 143 -9.97 -6.14 13.74
C LYS A 143 -9.78 -5.34 12.46
N VAL A 144 -10.83 -4.63 12.02
CA VAL A 144 -10.79 -3.75 10.84
C VAL A 144 -9.94 -2.53 11.15
N ASP A 145 -10.16 -1.91 12.31
CA ASP A 145 -9.39 -0.74 12.77
C ASP A 145 -7.90 -1.08 12.90
N LEU A 146 -7.59 -2.23 13.51
CA LEU A 146 -6.22 -2.75 13.61
C LEU A 146 -5.57 -3.00 12.25
N ALA A 147 -6.30 -3.66 11.35
CA ALA A 147 -5.78 -3.94 10.02
C ALA A 147 -5.54 -2.66 9.23
N ALA A 148 -6.43 -1.68 9.34
CA ALA A 148 -6.27 -0.37 8.70
C ALA A 148 -5.09 0.42 9.29
N ASN A 149 -4.94 0.42 10.62
CA ASN A 149 -3.78 1.05 11.27
C ASN A 149 -2.44 0.46 10.80
N LEU A 150 -2.35 -0.87 10.71
CA LEU A 150 -1.15 -1.51 10.15
C LEU A 150 -0.95 -1.17 8.67
N GLY A 151 -2.02 -0.98 7.90
CA GLY A 151 -1.97 -0.45 6.55
C GLY A 151 -1.30 0.93 6.51
N LEU A 152 -1.80 1.87 7.33
CA LEU A 152 -1.23 3.21 7.45
C LEU A 152 0.29 3.17 7.69
N TRP A 153 0.72 2.39 8.68
CA TRP A 153 2.14 2.37 9.07
C TRP A 153 3.05 1.63 8.09
N ALA A 154 2.56 0.63 7.39
CA ALA A 154 3.33 0.00 6.30
C ALA A 154 3.51 0.96 5.13
N GLU A 155 2.48 1.74 4.81
CA GLU A 155 2.47 2.66 3.67
C GLU A 155 3.23 3.96 3.95
N THR A 156 3.60 4.23 5.21
CA THR A 156 4.59 5.28 5.52
C THR A 156 5.97 4.99 4.93
N VAL A 157 6.20 3.85 4.32
CA VAL A 157 7.38 3.57 3.49
C VAL A 157 7.55 4.59 2.34
N TRP A 158 6.46 5.22 1.89
CA TRP A 158 6.51 6.32 0.92
C TRP A 158 6.75 7.70 1.53
N MET A 159 6.82 7.78 2.86
CA MET A 159 7.19 8.96 3.63
C MET A 159 8.03 8.54 4.85
N PRO A 160 9.18 7.86 4.63
CA PRO A 160 9.92 7.17 5.69
C PRO A 160 10.43 8.10 6.78
N ALA A 161 10.53 9.39 6.52
CA ALA A 161 10.86 10.40 7.52
C ALA A 161 9.88 10.39 8.72
N VAL A 162 8.60 10.00 8.49
CA VAL A 162 7.59 9.90 9.56
C VAL A 162 7.98 8.85 10.60
N TRP A 163 8.65 7.77 10.20
CA TRP A 163 9.15 6.77 11.15
C TRP A 163 10.23 7.30 12.10
N LEU A 164 10.85 8.44 11.77
CA LEU A 164 11.90 9.09 12.55
C LEU A 164 11.40 10.31 13.31
N THR A 165 10.41 11.00 12.76
CA THR A 165 9.92 12.29 13.29
C THR A 165 8.67 12.16 14.15
N ASP A 166 7.90 11.09 14.05
CA ASP A 166 6.76 10.84 14.92
C ASP A 166 7.23 10.28 16.29
N PRO A 167 7.04 11.01 17.39
CA PRO A 167 7.54 10.60 18.71
C PRO A 167 6.84 9.34 19.26
N ARG A 168 5.77 8.89 18.66
CA ARG A 168 5.04 7.67 19.05
C ARG A 168 5.67 6.42 18.47
N VAL A 169 6.47 6.56 17.41
CA VAL A 169 7.17 5.46 16.74
C VAL A 169 8.46 5.13 17.50
N ARG A 170 8.77 3.84 17.59
CA ARG A 170 9.98 3.37 18.25
C ARG A 170 10.64 2.28 17.41
N TRP A 171 11.97 2.38 17.32
CA TRP A 171 12.80 1.35 16.72
C TRP A 171 13.47 0.49 17.78
N GLU A 172 13.51 -0.80 17.57
CA GLU A 172 14.17 -1.79 18.42
C GLU A 172 15.18 -2.57 17.58
N ALA A 173 16.40 -2.77 18.10
CA ALA A 173 17.43 -3.55 17.41
C ALA A 173 17.05 -5.05 17.40
N VAL A 174 17.29 -5.71 16.27
CA VAL A 174 17.17 -7.18 16.13
C VAL A 174 18.54 -7.75 15.79
N ASP A 175 19.12 -7.36 14.65
CA ASP A 175 20.45 -7.74 14.19
C ASP A 175 21.05 -6.66 13.27
N GLU A 176 22.15 -6.98 12.57
CA GLU A 176 22.89 -6.02 11.74
C GLU A 176 22.08 -5.49 10.54
N SER A 177 21.11 -6.26 10.02
CA SER A 177 20.30 -5.89 8.84
C SER A 177 18.79 -5.86 9.14
N THR A 178 18.39 -6.09 10.38
CA THR A 178 16.99 -6.20 10.78
C THR A 178 16.72 -5.32 11.98
N ALA A 179 15.60 -4.58 11.92
CA ALA A 179 15.09 -3.84 13.08
C ALA A 179 13.59 -4.08 13.24
N ARG A 180 13.09 -3.82 14.43
CA ARG A 180 11.66 -3.84 14.72
C ARG A 180 11.13 -2.43 14.78
N LEU A 181 10.14 -2.12 13.96
CA LEU A 181 9.42 -0.84 13.95
C LEU A 181 8.14 -0.99 14.76
N VAL A 182 8.11 -0.41 15.93
CA VAL A 182 6.95 -0.41 16.82
C VAL A 182 6.11 0.83 16.54
N VAL A 183 4.84 0.62 16.23
CA VAL A 183 3.93 1.67 15.77
C VAL A 183 2.76 1.86 16.74
N PRO A 184 2.24 3.08 16.89
CA PRO A 184 1.09 3.34 17.75
C PRO A 184 -0.19 2.75 17.12
N PHE A 185 -1.17 2.49 17.99
CA PHE A 185 -2.53 2.17 17.58
C PHE A 185 -3.50 3.19 18.20
N GLY A 186 -3.84 4.23 17.42
CA GLY A 186 -4.69 5.30 17.88
C GLY A 186 -4.26 5.90 19.22
N ALA A 187 -5.20 6.29 20.07
CA ALA A 187 -4.97 6.76 21.42
C ALA A 187 -4.97 5.62 22.47
N VAL A 188 -5.16 4.36 22.04
CA VAL A 188 -5.29 3.22 22.94
C VAL A 188 -3.91 2.63 23.23
N THR A 189 -3.51 2.65 24.50
CA THR A 189 -2.35 1.90 24.96
C THR A 189 -2.72 0.41 25.04
N ARG A 190 -1.98 -0.44 24.34
CA ARG A 190 -2.15 -1.89 24.39
C ARG A 190 -1.02 -2.55 25.15
N ASP A 191 -1.31 -3.66 25.80
CA ASP A 191 -0.30 -4.47 26.49
C ASP A 191 0.75 -5.03 25.52
N THR A 192 0.34 -5.28 24.26
CA THR A 192 1.24 -5.72 23.19
C THR A 192 1.18 -4.70 22.05
N PRO A 193 2.26 -3.95 21.80
CA PRO A 193 2.31 -2.97 20.72
C PRO A 193 2.31 -3.67 19.35
N GLU A 194 1.71 -2.99 18.36
CA GLU A 194 1.80 -3.39 16.96
C GLU A 194 3.20 -3.08 16.41
N ALA A 195 3.75 -3.98 15.64
CA ALA A 195 5.10 -3.82 15.11
C ALA A 195 5.31 -4.55 13.77
N PHE A 196 6.31 -4.06 13.05
CA PHE A 196 6.84 -4.71 11.85
C PHE A 196 8.25 -5.23 12.13
N THR A 197 8.59 -6.39 11.61
CA THR A 197 9.97 -6.76 11.36
C THR A 197 10.36 -6.14 10.03
N VAL A 198 11.42 -5.34 10.03
CA VAL A 198 11.90 -4.60 8.86
C VAL A 198 13.29 -5.10 8.52
N GLU A 199 13.44 -5.62 7.31
CA GLU A 199 14.68 -6.18 6.78
C GLU A 199 15.26 -5.20 5.76
N PHE A 200 16.56 -4.93 5.88
CA PHE A 200 17.29 -3.99 5.02
C PHE A 200 18.38 -4.73 4.25
N ASP A 201 18.60 -4.31 3.02
CA ASP A 201 19.72 -4.77 2.21
C ASP A 201 21.05 -4.40 2.89
N PRO A 202 21.92 -5.35 3.18
CA PRO A 202 23.15 -5.10 3.95
C PRO A 202 24.16 -4.23 3.19
N ASP A 203 24.13 -4.22 1.85
CA ASP A 203 25.08 -3.49 1.01
C ASP A 203 24.63 -2.03 0.80
N THR A 204 23.33 -1.80 0.59
CA THR A 204 22.77 -0.47 0.30
C THR A 204 22.17 0.23 1.52
N GLY A 205 21.81 -0.53 2.55
CA GLY A 205 21.04 -0.04 3.69
C GLY A 205 19.56 0.24 3.40
N LEU A 206 19.10 0.05 2.17
CA LEU A 206 17.72 0.30 1.80
C LEU A 206 16.79 -0.83 2.26
N LEU A 207 15.52 -0.50 2.47
CA LEU A 207 14.51 -1.45 2.92
C LEU A 207 14.21 -2.48 1.82
N GLU A 208 14.28 -3.76 2.16
CA GLU A 208 13.88 -4.84 1.27
C GLU A 208 12.47 -5.35 1.58
N ARG A 209 12.16 -5.50 2.88
CA ARG A 209 10.94 -6.20 3.29
C ARG A 209 10.43 -5.72 4.64
N MET A 210 9.11 -5.65 4.77
CA MET A 210 8.41 -5.44 6.04
C MET A 210 7.39 -6.55 6.27
N VAL A 211 7.38 -7.13 7.46
CA VAL A 211 6.47 -8.22 7.84
C VAL A 211 5.77 -7.90 9.14
N THR A 212 4.47 -8.15 9.19
CA THR A 212 3.69 -8.12 10.42
C THR A 212 2.58 -9.17 10.39
N LEU A 213 1.97 -9.43 11.54
CA LEU A 213 0.75 -10.23 11.64
C LEU A 213 -0.47 -9.31 11.55
N ARG A 214 -1.27 -9.46 10.50
CA ARG A 214 -2.42 -8.59 10.20
C ARG A 214 -3.70 -9.41 9.99
N TYR A 215 -4.85 -8.88 10.36
CA TYR A 215 -6.15 -9.45 9.99
C TYR A 215 -6.42 -9.20 8.50
N ARG A 216 -6.77 -10.25 7.76
CA ARG A 216 -7.19 -10.16 6.37
C ARG A 216 -8.70 -9.94 6.23
N ASP A 217 -9.45 -10.51 7.16
CA ASP A 217 -10.91 -10.45 7.26
C ASP A 217 -11.34 -10.41 8.72
N THR A 218 -12.64 -10.25 8.97
CA THR A 218 -13.20 -10.09 10.31
C THR A 218 -13.34 -11.43 11.07
N GLU A 219 -13.33 -12.57 10.39
CA GLU A 219 -13.58 -13.87 10.99
C GLU A 219 -12.30 -14.65 11.31
N GLY A 220 -11.20 -14.34 10.65
CA GLY A 220 -9.96 -15.09 10.74
C GLY A 220 -9.05 -14.74 11.91
N GLU A 221 -7.96 -15.49 12.01
CA GLU A 221 -6.79 -15.14 12.80
C GLU A 221 -5.87 -14.21 12.00
N ARG A 222 -4.92 -13.57 12.68
CA ARG A 222 -3.87 -12.79 12.02
C ARG A 222 -3.01 -13.69 11.13
N LYS A 223 -2.66 -13.20 9.96
CA LYS A 223 -1.80 -13.85 8.97
C LYS A 223 -0.54 -13.02 8.75
N GLY A 224 0.54 -13.68 8.38
CA GLY A 224 1.74 -12.99 7.90
C GLY A 224 1.38 -12.10 6.71
N TRP A 225 1.66 -10.81 6.82
CA TRP A 225 1.45 -9.81 5.79
C TRP A 225 2.79 -9.19 5.43
N ILE A 226 3.18 -9.39 4.18
CA ILE A 226 4.53 -9.15 3.68
C ILE A 226 4.45 -8.05 2.64
N ASN A 227 5.27 -7.01 2.80
CA ASN A 227 5.47 -5.95 1.84
C ASN A 227 6.93 -5.98 1.38
N GLU A 228 7.18 -6.15 0.10
CA GLU A 228 8.51 -6.28 -0.48
C GLU A 228 8.78 -5.14 -1.47
N VAL A 229 9.92 -4.49 -1.31
CA VAL A 229 10.38 -3.42 -2.20
C VAL A 229 11.16 -4.01 -3.37
N GLN A 230 10.83 -3.59 -4.58
CA GLN A 230 11.47 -4.10 -5.80
C GLN A 230 12.21 -3.02 -6.59
N ALA A 231 11.91 -1.75 -6.37
CA ALA A 231 12.57 -0.63 -7.01
C ALA A 231 12.38 0.65 -6.21
N TRP A 232 13.23 1.63 -6.46
CA TRP A 232 13.31 2.91 -5.74
C TRP A 232 13.20 4.09 -6.70
N MET A 233 12.78 5.25 -6.18
CA MET A 233 12.77 6.54 -6.88
C MET A 233 13.00 7.68 -5.89
N GLU A 234 13.43 8.82 -6.41
CA GLU A 234 13.53 10.05 -5.61
C GLU A 234 12.20 10.80 -5.59
N ALA A 235 11.76 11.22 -4.40
CA ALA A 235 10.63 12.12 -4.22
C ALA A 235 10.78 12.91 -2.92
N GLY A 236 10.59 14.23 -2.98
CA GLY A 236 10.66 15.10 -1.79
C GLY A 236 12.00 15.05 -1.04
N GLY A 237 13.10 14.81 -1.74
CA GLY A 237 14.44 14.67 -1.14
C GLY A 237 14.68 13.33 -0.44
N MET A 238 13.83 12.34 -0.67
CA MET A 238 13.93 10.98 -0.13
C MET A 238 14.02 9.96 -1.25
N LEU A 239 14.74 8.86 -1.04
CA LEU A 239 14.54 7.62 -1.79
C LEU A 239 13.35 6.88 -1.20
N ILE A 240 12.33 6.68 -2.03
CA ILE A 240 11.11 5.95 -1.66
C ILE A 240 10.90 4.76 -2.57
N PRO A 241 10.21 3.70 -2.14
CA PRO A 241 9.86 2.60 -3.02
C PRO A 241 9.03 3.05 -4.22
N SER A 242 9.52 2.78 -5.44
CA SER A 242 8.77 2.99 -6.67
C SER A 242 7.98 1.76 -7.09
N ARG A 243 8.37 0.57 -6.61
CA ARG A 243 7.60 -0.67 -6.81
C ARG A 243 7.59 -1.50 -5.54
N VAL A 244 6.37 -1.86 -5.11
CA VAL A 244 6.13 -2.70 -3.94
C VAL A 244 5.19 -3.83 -4.32
N THR A 245 5.40 -5.02 -3.77
CA THR A 245 4.45 -6.12 -3.80
C THR A 245 3.94 -6.46 -2.40
N VAL A 246 2.68 -6.85 -2.32
CA VAL A 246 2.02 -7.22 -1.07
C VAL A 246 1.56 -8.66 -1.14
N THR A 247 1.96 -9.46 -0.16
CA THR A 247 1.72 -10.90 -0.11
C THR A 247 1.11 -11.29 1.23
N TRP A 248 0.11 -12.15 1.21
CA TRP A 248 -0.31 -12.90 2.37
C TRP A 248 0.51 -14.19 2.43
N GLU A 249 1.16 -14.46 3.55
CA GLU A 249 2.06 -15.61 3.71
C GLU A 249 1.39 -16.94 3.35
N ASP A 250 0.13 -17.12 3.77
CA ASP A 250 -0.67 -18.31 3.49
C ASP A 250 -1.06 -18.48 2.01
N GLN A 251 -0.93 -17.43 1.20
CA GLN A 251 -1.17 -17.48 -0.24
C GLN A 251 0.12 -17.71 -1.06
N GLY A 252 1.28 -17.36 -0.51
CA GLY A 252 2.58 -17.60 -1.11
C GLY A 252 2.89 -16.82 -2.40
N GLU A 253 1.97 -15.94 -2.84
CA GLU A 253 2.15 -15.12 -4.03
C GLU A 253 1.50 -13.73 -3.85
N PRO A 254 2.08 -12.68 -4.46
CA PRO A 254 1.54 -11.33 -4.34
C PRO A 254 0.09 -11.24 -4.82
N TRP A 255 -0.73 -10.54 -4.04
CA TRP A 255 -2.10 -10.21 -4.43
C TRP A 255 -2.22 -8.77 -4.94
N PHE A 256 -1.26 -7.90 -4.61
CA PHE A 256 -1.20 -6.52 -5.07
C PHE A 256 0.23 -6.13 -5.45
N SER A 257 0.36 -5.37 -6.52
CA SER A 257 1.61 -4.71 -6.91
C SER A 257 1.32 -3.25 -7.17
N LEU A 258 2.12 -2.40 -6.56
CA LEU A 258 2.00 -0.94 -6.58
C LEU A 258 3.24 -0.37 -7.27
N GLU A 259 3.03 0.34 -8.37
CA GLU A 259 4.07 1.13 -9.05
C GLU A 259 3.74 2.60 -8.85
N VAL A 260 4.57 3.31 -8.10
CA VAL A 260 4.43 4.76 -7.84
C VAL A 260 4.81 5.54 -9.07
N GLU A 261 3.98 6.49 -9.45
CA GLU A 261 4.23 7.42 -10.58
C GLU A 261 4.28 8.88 -10.13
N GLU A 262 3.67 9.17 -8.97
CA GLU A 262 3.65 10.49 -8.36
C GLU A 262 3.62 10.35 -6.84
N ALA A 263 4.45 11.14 -6.16
CA ALA A 263 4.38 11.36 -4.72
C ALA A 263 4.58 12.86 -4.45
N VAL A 264 3.61 13.47 -3.77
CA VAL A 264 3.65 14.88 -3.38
C VAL A 264 3.39 14.99 -1.88
N TYR A 265 4.11 15.89 -1.22
CA TYR A 265 4.11 16.00 0.24
C TYR A 265 3.66 17.38 0.70
N ASN A 266 3.12 17.43 1.92
CA ASN A 266 2.68 18.63 2.63
C ASN A 266 1.69 19.49 1.82
N VAL A 267 0.87 18.81 1.01
CA VAL A 267 -0.24 19.44 0.28
C VAL A 267 -1.51 19.38 1.11
N ASP A 268 -2.44 20.29 0.87
CA ASP A 268 -3.77 20.29 1.51
C ASP A 268 -4.55 19.04 1.05
N VAL A 269 -4.79 18.13 1.98
CA VAL A 269 -5.52 16.87 1.74
C VAL A 269 -6.92 16.84 2.36
N ASP A 270 -7.33 17.84 3.12
CA ASP A 270 -8.53 17.82 3.96
C ASP A 270 -9.80 17.47 3.18
N LYS A 271 -9.93 17.99 1.96
CA LYS A 271 -11.06 17.69 1.10
C LYS A 271 -11.04 16.28 0.54
N TYR A 272 -9.84 15.77 0.21
CA TYR A 272 -9.67 14.46 -0.41
C TYR A 272 -9.77 13.33 0.60
N ILE A 273 -9.19 13.49 1.77
CA ILE A 273 -9.14 12.41 2.76
C ILE A 273 -10.54 12.06 3.29
N ARG A 274 -11.48 13.02 3.25
CA ARG A 274 -12.88 12.81 3.64
C ARG A 274 -13.81 12.62 2.44
N ALA A 275 -13.32 12.70 1.20
CA ALA A 275 -14.11 12.53 -0.01
C ALA A 275 -14.43 11.04 -0.27
N LYS A 276 -15.54 10.77 -0.96
CA LYS A 276 -15.87 9.44 -1.49
C LYS A 276 -15.41 9.36 -2.94
N GLY A 277 -14.22 8.82 -3.14
CA GLY A 277 -13.59 8.69 -4.45
C GLY A 277 -12.76 9.92 -4.85
N ILE A 278 -12.34 9.95 -6.12
CA ILE A 278 -11.51 11.00 -6.73
C ILE A 278 -12.36 11.89 -7.60
#